data_bdd853d9ee20bb2c19e52dfe07e57dc9
#
_entry.id   bdd853d9ee20bb2c19e52dfe07e57dc9
#
_cell.length_a   1.000
_cell.length_b   1.000
_cell.length_c   1.000
_cell.angle_alpha   90.00
_cell.angle_beta   90.00
_cell.angle_gamma   90.00
#
_symmetry.space_group_name_H-M   'P 1'
#
loop_
_entity.id
_entity.type
_entity.pdbx_description
1 polymer ?
#
loop_
_entity_poly.entity_id
_entity_poly.type
_entity_poly.pdbx_seq_one_letter_code
_entity_poly.pdbx_strand_id
1 'polypeptide(L)'
;MYCSECGKKNGSDAEFCIECGSFIFFETQNTKKDQMDTQSAHGMSFIKSLSSCFLNYANFDGRASRSEYWWFMLFYLLLDGCGVIVEAAMPSFNVVSELHIVTNLIALILLLPSIAVTSRRLHDTGRSGWKQLWVLTIIGIIPVIIWLASQSNPYKNKYGVIR
;
A
#
# COMPACT_ATOMS: atom_id res chain seq x y z
N MET A 1 0.37 39.77 -0.05
CA MET A 1 1.59 39.25 0.57
C MET A 1 2.71 40.28 0.54
N TYR A 2 3.81 40.08 1.29
CA TYR A 2 4.95 41.00 1.29
C TYR A 2 6.14 40.30 0.59
N CYS A 3 6.88 41.07 -0.20
CA CYS A 3 8.11 40.58 -0.85
C CYS A 3 9.21 40.38 0.21
N SER A 4 9.89 39.23 0.18
CA SER A 4 11.01 38.90 1.10
C SER A 4 12.23 39.76 0.87
N GLU A 5 12.44 40.27 -0.35
CA GLU A 5 13.62 41.06 -0.73
C GLU A 5 13.48 42.55 -0.42
N CYS A 6 12.32 43.13 -0.74
CA CYS A 6 12.14 44.59 -0.58
C CYS A 6 11.02 44.99 0.39
N GLY A 7 10.29 44.06 0.97
CA GLY A 7 9.21 44.28 1.91
C GLY A 7 7.94 44.91 1.32
N LYS A 8 7.87 45.10 -0.01
CA LYS A 8 6.70 45.70 -0.65
C LYS A 8 5.50 44.77 -0.60
N LYS A 9 4.33 45.32 -0.30
CA LYS A 9 3.06 44.62 -0.33
C LYS A 9 2.62 44.42 -1.78
N ASN A 10 2.40 43.19 -2.17
CA ASN A 10 1.91 42.77 -3.49
C ASN A 10 0.51 42.10 -3.38
N GLY A 11 -0.16 41.97 -4.50
CA GLY A 11 -1.44 41.23 -4.58
C GLY A 11 -1.32 39.78 -4.12
N SER A 12 -2.45 39.15 -3.82
CA SER A 12 -2.50 37.73 -3.41
C SER A 12 -1.97 36.78 -4.48
N ASP A 13 -2.07 37.17 -5.76
CA ASP A 13 -1.80 36.29 -6.90
C ASP A 13 -0.56 36.75 -7.72
N ALA A 14 0.27 37.68 -7.14
CA ALA A 14 1.43 38.21 -7.84
C ALA A 14 2.60 37.21 -7.81
N GLU A 15 3.01 36.72 -8.96
CA GLU A 15 4.18 35.83 -9.10
C GLU A 15 5.50 36.60 -8.98
N PHE A 16 5.49 37.90 -9.29
CA PHE A 16 6.67 38.79 -9.22
C PHE A 16 6.36 40.07 -8.43
N CYS A 17 7.36 40.55 -7.71
CA CYS A 17 7.24 41.82 -6.98
C CYS A 17 7.16 43.00 -7.97
N ILE A 18 6.16 43.85 -7.80
CA ILE A 18 5.95 45.02 -8.65
C ILE A 18 7.04 46.10 -8.46
N GLU A 19 7.82 46.05 -7.39
CA GLU A 19 8.84 47.05 -7.07
C GLU A 19 10.24 46.57 -7.50
N CYS A 20 10.64 45.35 -7.11
CA CYS A 20 12.01 44.87 -7.33
C CYS A 20 12.08 43.75 -8.38
N GLY A 21 10.95 43.30 -8.91
CA GLY A 21 10.91 42.21 -9.94
C GLY A 21 11.31 40.85 -9.42
N SER A 22 11.63 40.66 -8.13
CA SER A 22 11.96 39.35 -7.57
C SER A 22 10.77 38.42 -7.61
N PHE A 23 11.03 37.14 -7.82
CA PHE A 23 10.00 36.11 -7.80
C PHE A 23 9.48 35.94 -6.35
N ILE A 24 8.17 36.01 -6.18
CA ILE A 24 7.51 35.82 -4.90
C ILE A 24 7.08 34.39 -4.80
N PHE A 25 7.81 33.58 -4.03
CA PHE A 25 7.39 32.20 -3.75
C PHE A 25 6.08 32.21 -2.99
N PHE A 26 5.06 31.64 -3.59
CA PHE A 26 3.86 31.24 -2.86
C PHE A 26 4.24 30.05 -1.98
N GLU A 27 4.45 30.31 -0.72
CA GLU A 27 4.40 29.24 0.26
C GLU A 27 2.94 28.80 0.44
N THR A 28 2.42 28.14 -0.61
CA THR A 28 1.12 27.51 -0.57
C THR A 28 1.16 26.52 0.59
N GLN A 29 0.20 26.60 1.48
CA GLN A 29 -0.01 25.67 2.60
C GLN A 29 -0.25 24.22 2.15
N ASN A 30 0.08 23.89 0.90
CA ASN A 30 0.19 22.51 0.37
C ASN A 30 1.43 21.77 0.88
N THR A 31 2.41 22.46 1.47
CA THR A 31 3.60 21.80 2.06
C THR A 31 3.28 20.79 3.16
N LYS A 32 2.13 20.93 3.84
CA LYS A 32 1.67 19.89 4.77
C LYS A 32 1.21 18.62 4.06
N LYS A 33 0.71 18.72 2.83
CA LYS A 33 0.25 17.57 2.06
C LYS A 33 1.42 16.87 1.38
N ASP A 34 2.38 17.63 0.87
CA ASP A 34 3.60 17.10 0.24
C ASP A 34 4.57 16.51 1.29
N GLN A 35 4.60 17.05 2.53
CA GLN A 35 5.33 16.44 3.65
C GLN A 35 4.66 15.18 4.18
N MET A 36 3.33 15.09 4.07
CA MET A 36 2.60 13.86 4.42
C MET A 36 2.84 12.75 3.38
N ASP A 37 3.07 13.13 2.12
CA ASP A 37 3.37 12.20 1.02
C ASP A 37 4.83 11.71 1.05
N THR A 38 5.78 12.51 1.56
CA THR A 38 7.17 12.09 1.80
C THR A 38 7.33 11.22 3.06
N GLN A 39 6.43 11.33 4.04
CA GLN A 39 6.41 10.42 5.20
C GLN A 39 5.87 9.02 4.88
N SER A 40 5.19 8.84 3.76
CA SER A 40 4.74 7.51 3.32
C SER A 40 5.88 6.62 2.80
N ALA A 41 7.08 7.15 2.58
CA ALA A 41 8.28 6.35 2.29
C ALA A 41 8.81 5.60 3.54
N HIS A 42 8.39 5.98 4.75
CA HIS A 42 8.66 5.24 5.98
C HIS A 42 7.62 4.13 6.11
N GLY A 43 8.09 2.89 6.25
CA GLY A 43 7.23 1.71 6.23
C GLY A 43 6.02 1.83 7.16
N MET A 44 4.85 1.42 6.68
CA MET A 44 3.62 1.41 7.47
C MET A 44 3.78 0.47 8.67
N SER A 45 3.21 0.85 9.82
CA SER A 45 3.12 -0.05 10.98
C SER A 45 2.16 -1.22 10.68
N PHE A 46 2.30 -2.32 11.41
CA PHE A 46 1.48 -3.52 11.24
C PHE A 46 -0.02 -3.23 11.27
N ILE A 47 -0.51 -2.56 12.32
CA ILE A 47 -1.93 -2.24 12.48
C ILE A 47 -2.45 -1.34 11.35
N LYS A 48 -1.67 -0.32 10.96
CA LYS A 48 -2.03 0.59 9.88
C LYS A 48 -2.10 -0.14 8.54
N SER A 49 -1.21 -1.09 8.30
CA SER A 49 -1.21 -1.92 7.08
C SER A 49 -2.44 -2.82 7.01
N LEU A 50 -2.80 -3.48 8.11
CA LEU A 50 -4.02 -4.27 8.17
C LEU A 50 -5.28 -3.43 7.97
N SER A 51 -5.39 -2.30 8.68
CA SER A 51 -6.53 -1.38 8.50
C SER A 51 -6.67 -0.92 7.05
N SER A 52 -5.55 -0.57 6.41
CA SER A 52 -5.55 -0.19 4.98
C SER A 52 -6.05 -1.31 4.08
N CYS A 53 -5.62 -2.56 4.32
CA CYS A 53 -6.06 -3.72 3.53
C CYS A 53 -7.54 -3.99 3.71
N PHE A 54 -8.07 -3.91 4.93
CA PHE A 54 -9.50 -4.14 5.20
C PHE A 54 -10.38 -3.00 4.71
N LEU A 55 -9.94 -1.73 4.81
CA LEU A 55 -10.66 -0.59 4.23
C LEU A 55 -10.70 -0.65 2.70
N ASN A 56 -9.68 -1.24 2.07
CA ASN A 56 -9.61 -1.47 0.63
C ASN A 56 -9.87 -2.93 0.27
N TYR A 57 -10.79 -3.59 0.96
CA TYR A 57 -11.07 -5.02 0.91
C TYR A 57 -11.18 -5.59 -0.52
N ALA A 58 -11.96 -4.91 -1.36
CA ALA A 58 -12.20 -5.27 -2.77
C ALA A 58 -11.75 -4.15 -3.73
N ASN A 59 -10.85 -3.28 -3.29
CA ASN A 59 -10.34 -2.20 -4.13
C ASN A 59 -9.04 -2.65 -4.81
N PHE A 60 -9.11 -2.86 -6.11
CA PHE A 60 -7.99 -3.29 -6.95
C PHE A 60 -7.22 -2.10 -7.56
N ASP A 61 -7.77 -0.88 -7.46
CA ASP A 61 -7.17 0.32 -8.01
C ASP A 61 -6.17 0.96 -7.04
N GLY A 62 -5.23 1.73 -7.62
CA GLY A 62 -4.20 2.41 -6.86
C GLY A 62 -2.94 1.58 -6.65
N ARG A 63 -2.15 1.95 -5.64
CA ARG A 63 -0.85 1.38 -5.34
C ARG A 63 -0.77 0.98 -3.87
N ALA A 64 -0.10 -0.13 -3.57
CA ALA A 64 0.20 -0.57 -2.21
C ALA A 64 1.71 -0.57 -1.95
N SER A 65 2.12 -0.09 -0.78
CA SER A 65 3.52 -0.09 -0.37
C SER A 65 4.02 -1.51 -0.07
N ARG A 66 5.35 -1.69 -0.05
CA ARG A 66 5.97 -2.96 0.36
C ARG A 66 5.55 -3.37 1.77
N SER A 67 5.57 -2.43 2.72
CA SER A 67 5.19 -2.69 4.11
C SER A 67 3.71 -3.09 4.22
N GLU A 68 2.80 -2.45 3.50
CA GLU A 68 1.39 -2.81 3.47
C GLU A 68 1.19 -4.27 3.04
N TYR A 69 1.84 -4.66 1.94
CA TYR A 69 1.76 -6.02 1.41
C TYR A 69 2.36 -7.05 2.37
N TRP A 70 3.62 -6.85 2.83
CA TRP A 70 4.31 -7.86 3.65
C TRP A 70 3.70 -8.02 5.04
N TRP A 71 3.21 -6.95 5.67
CA TRP A 71 2.49 -7.05 6.94
C TRP A 71 1.17 -7.81 6.80
N PHE A 72 0.45 -7.62 5.71
CA PHE A 72 -0.77 -8.38 5.44
C PHE A 72 -0.45 -9.87 5.16
N MET A 73 0.58 -10.18 4.40
CA MET A 73 1.01 -11.55 4.17
C MET A 73 1.48 -12.25 5.46
N LEU A 74 2.21 -11.53 6.32
CA LEU A 74 2.59 -12.06 7.63
C LEU A 74 1.37 -12.38 8.49
N PHE A 75 0.38 -11.48 8.53
CA PHE A 75 -0.88 -11.70 9.23
C PHE A 75 -1.59 -12.95 8.72
N TYR A 76 -1.70 -13.11 7.40
CA TYR A 76 -2.30 -14.29 6.77
C TYR A 76 -1.56 -15.57 7.18
N LEU A 77 -0.23 -15.56 7.09
CA LEU A 77 0.62 -16.71 7.45
C LEU A 77 0.49 -17.10 8.94
N LEU A 78 0.40 -16.11 9.83
CA LEU A 78 0.21 -16.37 11.26
C LEU A 78 -1.15 -16.98 11.56
N LEU A 79 -2.21 -16.53 10.89
CA LEU A 79 -3.54 -17.11 11.04
C LEU A 79 -3.59 -18.56 10.55
N ASP A 80 -3.04 -18.83 9.38
CA ASP A 80 -2.97 -20.17 8.80
C ASP A 80 -2.11 -21.09 9.66
N GLY A 81 -0.93 -20.64 10.08
CA GLY A 81 0.00 -21.37 10.93
C GLY A 81 -0.60 -21.70 12.32
N CYS A 82 -1.36 -20.79 12.92
CA CYS A 82 -2.10 -21.07 14.15
C CYS A 82 -3.09 -22.23 13.98
N GLY A 83 -3.82 -22.27 12.87
CA GLY A 83 -4.73 -23.35 12.54
C GLY A 83 -4.02 -24.71 12.50
N VAL A 84 -2.90 -24.78 11.77
CA VAL A 84 -2.09 -25.99 11.65
C VAL A 84 -1.53 -26.46 13.02
N ILE A 85 -1.08 -25.54 13.87
CA ILE A 85 -0.54 -25.86 15.20
C ILE A 85 -1.65 -26.44 16.11
N VAL A 86 -2.84 -25.84 16.11
CA VAL A 86 -3.98 -26.32 16.92
C VAL A 86 -4.42 -27.69 16.44
N GLU A 87 -4.47 -27.93 15.14
CA GLU A 87 -4.79 -29.22 14.56
C GLU A 87 -3.77 -30.29 14.99
N ALA A 88 -2.47 -30.00 14.95
CA ALA A 88 -1.43 -30.93 15.37
C ALA A 88 -1.46 -31.20 16.89
N ALA A 89 -1.88 -30.23 17.71
CA ALA A 89 -1.97 -30.37 19.17
C ALA A 89 -3.21 -31.12 19.65
N MET A 90 -4.31 -31.09 18.86
CA MET A 90 -5.59 -31.70 19.22
C MET A 90 -6.10 -32.64 18.11
N PRO A 91 -5.54 -33.83 17.95
CA PRO A 91 -5.85 -34.71 16.83
C PRO A 91 -7.21 -35.45 16.95
N SER A 92 -8.11 -35.01 17.85
CA SER A 92 -9.46 -35.59 17.94
C SER A 92 -10.27 -35.26 16.68
N PHE A 93 -10.83 -36.29 16.05
CA PHE A 93 -11.50 -36.19 14.77
C PHE A 93 -12.58 -35.09 14.69
N ASN A 94 -13.36 -34.92 15.74
CA ASN A 94 -14.42 -33.92 15.77
C ASN A 94 -13.89 -32.47 15.81
N VAL A 95 -12.80 -32.23 16.55
CA VAL A 95 -12.18 -30.89 16.66
C VAL A 95 -11.49 -30.53 15.36
N VAL A 96 -10.83 -31.48 14.70
CA VAL A 96 -10.15 -31.26 13.43
C VAL A 96 -11.15 -30.88 12.33
N SER A 97 -12.28 -31.60 12.21
CA SER A 97 -13.29 -31.30 11.19
C SER A 97 -13.92 -29.91 11.35
N GLU A 98 -14.26 -29.51 12.56
CA GLU A 98 -14.81 -28.18 12.86
C GLU A 98 -13.78 -27.08 12.57
N LEU A 99 -12.53 -27.29 12.98
CA LEU A 99 -11.44 -26.34 12.74
C LEU A 99 -11.17 -26.14 11.25
N HIS A 100 -11.17 -27.19 10.44
CA HIS A 100 -11.02 -27.09 9.00
C HIS A 100 -12.12 -26.23 8.34
N ILE A 101 -13.36 -26.38 8.79
CA ILE A 101 -14.46 -25.55 8.28
C ILE A 101 -14.18 -24.07 8.60
N VAL A 102 -13.82 -23.76 9.84
CA VAL A 102 -13.55 -22.38 10.28
C VAL A 102 -12.34 -21.78 9.54
N THR A 103 -11.23 -22.51 9.43
CA THR A 103 -10.03 -22.05 8.74
C THR A 103 -10.29 -21.82 7.24
N ASN A 104 -11.03 -22.71 6.58
CA ASN A 104 -11.41 -22.55 5.18
C ASN A 104 -12.33 -21.34 4.97
N LEU A 105 -13.27 -21.07 5.87
CA LEU A 105 -14.12 -19.88 5.81
C LEU A 105 -13.30 -18.58 5.99
N ILE A 106 -12.36 -18.57 6.93
CA ILE A 106 -11.44 -17.44 7.12
C ILE A 106 -10.58 -17.23 5.86
N ALA A 107 -10.02 -18.31 5.30
CA ALA A 107 -9.24 -18.24 4.07
C ALA A 107 -10.05 -17.68 2.90
N LEU A 108 -11.32 -18.09 2.76
CA LEU A 108 -12.22 -17.58 1.73
C LEU A 108 -12.51 -16.09 1.90
N ILE A 109 -12.75 -15.64 3.15
CA ILE A 109 -12.95 -14.23 3.47
C ILE A 109 -11.69 -13.41 3.15
N LEU A 110 -10.51 -13.92 3.50
CA LEU A 110 -9.24 -13.22 3.27
C LEU A 110 -8.73 -13.33 1.84
N LEU A 111 -9.30 -14.21 1.01
CA LEU A 111 -8.92 -14.37 -0.40
C LEU A 111 -9.08 -13.07 -1.17
N LEU A 112 -10.19 -12.38 -1.02
CA LEU A 112 -10.48 -11.16 -1.77
C LEU A 112 -9.51 -10.01 -1.43
N PRO A 113 -9.26 -9.65 -0.15
CA PRO A 113 -8.27 -8.63 0.18
C PRO A 113 -6.83 -9.04 -0.17
N SER A 114 -6.49 -10.33 -0.15
CA SER A 114 -5.16 -10.80 -0.56
C SER A 114 -4.92 -10.58 -2.06
N ILE A 115 -5.92 -10.88 -2.90
CA ILE A 115 -5.86 -10.59 -4.34
C ILE A 115 -5.80 -9.07 -4.58
N ALA A 116 -6.59 -8.29 -3.85
CA ALA A 116 -6.64 -6.84 -3.99
C ALA A 116 -5.31 -6.18 -3.61
N VAL A 117 -4.71 -6.52 -2.47
CA VAL A 117 -3.41 -5.96 -2.06
C VAL A 117 -2.28 -6.40 -2.99
N THR A 118 -2.30 -7.64 -3.48
CA THR A 118 -1.32 -8.17 -4.45
C THR A 118 -1.42 -7.41 -5.77
N SER A 119 -2.63 -7.19 -6.28
CA SER A 119 -2.86 -6.39 -7.49
C SER A 119 -2.31 -4.96 -7.32
N ARG A 120 -2.66 -4.26 -6.24
CA ARG A 120 -2.17 -2.91 -5.93
C ARG A 120 -0.66 -2.88 -5.76
N ARG A 121 -0.06 -3.94 -5.24
CA ARG A 121 1.40 -4.07 -5.14
C ARG A 121 2.08 -4.24 -6.50
N LEU A 122 1.50 -5.01 -7.42
CA LEU A 122 1.97 -5.12 -8.80
C LEU A 122 1.83 -3.78 -9.55
N HIS A 123 0.75 -3.04 -9.31
CA HIS A 123 0.56 -1.70 -9.84
C HIS A 123 1.65 -0.74 -9.37
N ASP A 124 2.12 -0.87 -8.13
CA ASP A 124 3.19 -0.06 -7.57
C ASP A 124 4.51 -0.24 -8.32
N THR A 125 4.79 -1.44 -8.82
CA THR A 125 5.95 -1.72 -9.68
C THR A 125 5.68 -1.48 -11.17
N GLY A 126 4.57 -0.81 -11.53
CA GLY A 126 4.17 -0.48 -12.90
C GLY A 126 3.61 -1.66 -13.71
N ARG A 127 3.30 -2.76 -13.06
CA ARG A 127 2.79 -3.99 -13.68
C ARG A 127 1.29 -4.12 -13.52
N SER A 128 0.65 -4.86 -14.45
CA SER A 128 -0.77 -5.17 -14.35
C SER A 128 -1.03 -6.20 -13.24
N GLY A 129 -2.12 -6.01 -12.47
CA GLY A 129 -2.57 -6.95 -11.44
C GLY A 129 -2.83 -8.36 -11.96
N TRP A 130 -3.19 -8.51 -13.25
CA TRP A 130 -3.39 -9.81 -13.87
C TRP A 130 -2.14 -10.71 -13.87
N LYS A 131 -0.94 -10.13 -13.72
CA LYS A 131 0.30 -10.90 -13.61
C LYS A 131 0.38 -11.77 -12.35
N GLN A 132 -0.44 -11.51 -11.34
CA GLN A 132 -0.56 -12.41 -10.20
C GLN A 132 -1.01 -13.83 -10.59
N LEU A 133 -1.76 -14.00 -11.71
CA LEU A 133 -2.18 -15.31 -12.19
C LEU A 133 -1.00 -16.19 -12.63
N TRP A 134 0.17 -15.62 -12.85
CA TRP A 134 1.39 -16.40 -13.11
C TRP A 134 1.78 -17.30 -11.94
N VAL A 135 1.30 -17.01 -10.72
CA VAL A 135 1.46 -17.90 -9.55
C VAL A 135 0.83 -19.28 -9.78
N LEU A 136 -0.18 -19.39 -10.65
CA LEU A 136 -0.79 -20.67 -11.03
C LEU A 136 0.18 -21.57 -11.81
N THR A 137 1.26 -21.01 -12.35
CA THR A 137 2.34 -21.77 -12.99
C THR A 137 3.54 -21.82 -12.06
N ILE A 138 4.14 -23.00 -11.89
CA ILE A 138 5.32 -23.18 -11.01
C ILE A 138 6.45 -22.23 -11.40
N ILE A 139 6.70 -22.02 -12.69
CA ILE A 139 7.73 -21.14 -13.22
C ILE A 139 7.40 -19.67 -12.92
N GLY A 140 6.12 -19.30 -12.93
CA GLY A 140 5.65 -17.94 -12.71
C GLY A 140 5.72 -17.47 -11.27
N ILE A 141 5.87 -18.35 -10.29
CA ILE A 141 5.99 -17.98 -8.86
C ILE A 141 7.23 -17.11 -8.63
N ILE A 142 8.37 -17.49 -9.19
CA ILE A 142 9.65 -16.78 -8.98
C ILE A 142 9.58 -15.33 -9.44
N PRO A 143 9.22 -15.00 -10.70
CA PRO A 143 9.13 -13.61 -11.12
C PRO A 143 8.08 -12.80 -10.35
N VAL A 144 6.95 -13.41 -9.95
CA VAL A 144 5.94 -12.70 -9.16
C VAL A 144 6.48 -12.30 -7.80
N ILE A 145 7.18 -13.21 -7.08
CA ILE A 145 7.81 -12.88 -5.79
C ILE A 145 8.84 -11.77 -5.96
N ILE A 146 9.69 -11.82 -6.98
CA ILE A 146 10.67 -10.77 -7.27
C ILE A 146 9.97 -9.42 -7.49
N TRP A 147 8.87 -9.38 -8.23
CA TRP A 147 8.12 -8.15 -8.48
C TRP A 147 7.47 -7.60 -7.21
N LEU A 148 6.93 -8.45 -6.36
CA LEU A 148 6.34 -8.06 -5.08
C LEU A 148 7.39 -7.55 -4.09
N ALA A 149 8.61 -8.08 -4.12
CA ALA A 149 9.73 -7.64 -3.30
C ALA A 149 10.47 -6.40 -3.87
N SER A 150 10.30 -6.07 -5.17
CA SER A 150 10.98 -4.96 -5.85
C SER A 150 10.69 -3.62 -5.17
N GLN A 151 11.56 -2.64 -5.35
CA GLN A 151 11.33 -1.28 -4.83
C GLN A 151 10.12 -0.64 -5.51
N SER A 152 9.39 0.16 -4.72
CA SER A 152 8.28 0.98 -5.21
C SER A 152 8.81 2.01 -6.22
N ASN A 153 8.06 2.24 -7.28
CA ASN A 153 8.40 3.31 -8.23
C ASN A 153 8.13 4.66 -7.53
N PRO A 154 9.15 5.51 -7.35
CA PRO A 154 9.00 6.80 -6.66
C PRO A 154 8.14 7.79 -7.44
N TYR A 155 8.01 7.60 -8.75
CA TYR A 155 7.23 8.49 -9.61
C TYR A 155 5.78 8.04 -9.72
N LYS A 156 4.91 9.02 -9.99
CA LYS A 156 3.52 8.75 -10.40
C LYS A 156 3.53 7.88 -11.65
N ASN A 157 2.82 6.77 -11.60
CA ASN A 157 2.62 5.89 -12.74
C ASN A 157 1.15 5.89 -13.18
N LYS A 158 0.79 5.07 -14.18
CA LYS A 158 -0.59 4.98 -14.69
C LYS A 158 -1.65 4.59 -13.63
N TYR A 159 -1.22 4.05 -12.48
CA TYR A 159 -2.08 3.65 -11.37
C TYR A 159 -2.11 4.69 -10.23
N GLY A 160 -1.46 5.83 -10.41
CA GLY A 160 -1.46 6.95 -9.47
C GLY A 160 -0.20 7.09 -8.63
N VAL A 161 -0.32 7.79 -7.50
CA VAL A 161 0.72 7.96 -6.48
C VAL A 161 0.56 6.92 -5.36
N ILE A 162 1.62 6.65 -4.61
CA ILE A 162 1.56 5.82 -3.39
C ILE A 162 0.75 6.59 -2.34
N ARG A 163 -0.21 5.92 -1.70
CA ARG A 163 -1.00 6.47 -0.59
C ARG A 163 -0.30 6.24 0.74
#